data_07c6b7b376045cbc90ed25cec73d6540
#
_entry.id   07c6b7b376045cbc90ed25cec73d6540
#
_cell.length_a   1.000
_cell.length_b   1.000
_cell.length_c   1.000
_cell.angle_alpha   90.00
_cell.angle_beta   90.00
_cell.angle_gamma   90.00
#
_symmetry.space_group_name_H-M   'P 1'
#
loop_
_entity.id
_entity.type
_entity.pdbx_description
1 polymer ?
#
loop_
_entity_poly.entity_id
_entity_poly.type
_entity_poly.pdbx_seq_one_letter_code
_entity_poly.pdbx_strand_id
1 'polypeptide(L)'
;MGIAPKRIWGVALVSLVVLLVIAVGTRAVHGQAQHVRWDIISLNAGIVAPGGIASARANDNSKITLTGSGTFVAPGGGPGSNASTTGGGTWVAFNSSGTKTGSGTYEVTGLVRWEQAPGTPPPVVDTIDDGQASGGLVVLRVLYSDGERGIVVVSCHFVGTPNSVFEGITASKGFVDYWNREGPAPGVDADRTVFHVR
;
A
#
# COMPACT_ATOMS: atom_id res chain seq x y z
N MET A 1 62.70 -15.68 -45.34
CA MET A 1 62.66 -15.21 -43.95
C MET A 1 61.22 -14.73 -43.66
N GLY A 2 60.38 -15.65 -43.17
CA GLY A 2 58.96 -15.43 -43.03
C GLY A 2 58.59 -15.07 -41.60
N ILE A 3 57.85 -14.00 -41.42
CA ILE A 3 57.30 -13.57 -40.13
C ILE A 3 55.83 -14.03 -40.03
N ALA A 4 55.56 -14.95 -39.10
CA ALA A 4 54.24 -15.52 -38.90
C ALA A 4 53.37 -14.55 -38.06
N PRO A 5 52.05 -14.38 -38.33
CA PRO A 5 51.14 -13.58 -37.54
C PRO A 5 50.55 -14.43 -36.42
N LYS A 6 51.04 -14.27 -35.18
CA LYS A 6 50.53 -14.95 -33.98
C LYS A 6 49.95 -14.03 -32.95
N ARG A 7 49.03 -13.11 -33.25
CA ARG A 7 48.45 -12.23 -32.19
C ARG A 7 47.01 -11.80 -32.34
N ILE A 8 46.20 -12.37 -33.24
CA ILE A 8 44.86 -11.86 -33.50
C ILE A 8 43.74 -12.70 -32.80
N TRP A 9 44.04 -13.94 -32.40
CA TRP A 9 43.01 -14.84 -31.86
C TRP A 9 42.70 -14.63 -30.37
N GLY A 10 43.59 -14.03 -29.59
CA GLY A 10 43.36 -13.80 -28.16
C GLY A 10 42.37 -12.69 -27.85
N VAL A 11 42.33 -11.64 -28.67
CA VAL A 11 41.48 -10.48 -28.43
C VAL A 11 40.00 -10.77 -28.78
N ALA A 12 39.76 -11.59 -29.82
CA ALA A 12 38.41 -11.96 -30.23
C ALA A 12 37.71 -12.86 -29.19
N LEU A 13 38.45 -13.74 -28.50
CA LEU A 13 37.89 -14.64 -27.49
C LEU A 13 37.52 -13.90 -26.20
N VAL A 14 38.32 -12.94 -25.77
CA VAL A 14 38.04 -12.11 -24.57
C VAL A 14 36.83 -11.22 -24.81
N SER A 15 36.69 -10.64 -26.00
CA SER A 15 35.52 -9.80 -26.35
C SER A 15 34.22 -10.59 -26.41
N LEU A 16 34.26 -11.85 -26.85
CA LEU A 16 33.08 -12.72 -26.90
C LEU A 16 32.61 -13.14 -25.50
N VAL A 17 33.55 -13.43 -24.59
CA VAL A 17 33.24 -13.79 -23.21
C VAL A 17 32.64 -12.60 -22.43
N VAL A 18 33.16 -11.39 -22.62
CA VAL A 18 32.63 -10.18 -21.99
C VAL A 18 31.21 -9.85 -22.49
N LEU A 19 30.94 -10.01 -23.79
CA LEU A 19 29.61 -9.84 -24.35
C LEU A 19 28.62 -10.90 -23.85
N LEU A 20 29.05 -12.14 -23.63
CA LEU A 20 28.19 -13.20 -23.10
C LEU A 20 27.84 -12.99 -21.61
N VAL A 21 28.77 -12.47 -20.81
CA VAL A 21 28.54 -12.18 -19.40
C VAL A 21 27.59 -10.99 -19.22
N ILE A 22 27.62 -10.00 -20.10
CA ILE A 22 26.68 -8.87 -20.07
C ILE A 22 25.27 -9.32 -20.46
N ALA A 23 25.15 -10.28 -21.39
CA ALA A 23 23.83 -10.79 -21.81
C ALA A 23 23.11 -11.67 -20.77
N VAL A 24 23.85 -12.25 -19.82
CA VAL A 24 23.28 -13.09 -18.75
C VAL A 24 22.84 -12.23 -17.52
N GLY A 25 23.33 -10.97 -17.40
CA GLY A 25 23.11 -10.11 -16.23
C GLY A 25 21.81 -9.33 -16.18
N THR A 26 20.99 -9.31 -17.23
CA THR A 26 19.74 -8.53 -17.25
C THR A 26 18.50 -9.41 -17.37
N ARG A 27 18.33 -10.37 -16.50
CA ARG A 27 16.98 -10.84 -16.22
C ARG A 27 16.31 -9.77 -15.35
N ALA A 28 15.60 -8.85 -15.98
CA ALA A 28 14.60 -8.09 -15.28
C ALA A 28 13.66 -9.12 -14.64
N VAL A 29 13.71 -9.23 -13.32
CA VAL A 29 12.68 -9.95 -12.57
C VAL A 29 11.43 -9.11 -12.76
N HIS A 30 10.66 -9.40 -13.79
CA HIS A 30 9.30 -8.90 -13.91
C HIS A 30 8.54 -9.63 -12.81
N GLY A 31 8.42 -8.98 -11.64
CA GLY A 31 7.46 -9.41 -10.63
C GLY A 31 6.12 -9.54 -11.32
N GLN A 32 5.46 -10.68 -11.16
CA GLN A 32 4.12 -10.86 -11.71
C GLN A 32 3.24 -9.73 -11.16
N ALA A 33 2.43 -9.14 -12.03
CA ALA A 33 1.48 -8.14 -11.61
C ALA A 33 0.50 -8.78 -10.61
N GLN A 34 0.43 -8.23 -9.41
CA GLN A 34 -0.50 -8.67 -8.37
C GLN A 34 -1.71 -7.74 -8.38
N HIS A 35 -2.89 -8.30 -8.42
CA HIS A 35 -4.11 -7.56 -8.15
C HIS A 35 -4.34 -7.55 -6.64
N VAL A 36 -4.39 -6.37 -6.08
CA VAL A 36 -4.56 -6.17 -4.65
C VAL A 36 -5.80 -5.34 -4.39
N ARG A 37 -6.67 -5.84 -3.53
CA ARG A 37 -7.75 -5.10 -2.91
C ARG A 37 -7.32 -4.67 -1.52
N TRP A 38 -7.71 -3.47 -1.10
CA TRP A 38 -7.54 -2.95 0.25
C TRP A 38 -8.89 -2.54 0.83
N ASP A 39 -9.10 -2.80 2.11
CA ASP A 39 -10.32 -2.42 2.82
C ASP A 39 -9.97 -1.90 4.23
N ILE A 40 -10.67 -0.84 4.65
CA ILE A 40 -10.87 -0.51 6.06
C ILE A 40 -12.10 -1.32 6.48
N ILE A 41 -11.89 -2.26 7.41
CA ILE A 41 -12.87 -3.30 7.72
C ILE A 41 -13.54 -3.10 9.07
N SER A 42 -14.76 -3.59 9.20
CA SER A 42 -15.34 -3.92 10.48
C SER A 42 -14.95 -5.33 10.89
N LEU A 43 -14.58 -5.50 12.15
CA LEU A 43 -14.34 -6.81 12.76
C LEU A 43 -15.29 -6.96 13.95
N ASN A 44 -16.35 -7.73 13.75
CA ASN A 44 -17.36 -7.94 14.77
C ASN A 44 -17.60 -9.44 14.98
N ALA A 45 -17.48 -9.90 16.22
CA ALA A 45 -17.69 -11.31 16.60
C ALA A 45 -16.88 -12.31 15.75
N GLY A 46 -15.66 -11.93 15.31
CA GLY A 46 -14.83 -12.78 14.45
C GLY A 46 -15.22 -12.78 12.97
N ILE A 47 -16.09 -11.86 12.55
CA ILE A 47 -16.48 -11.67 11.14
C ILE A 47 -15.83 -10.39 10.61
N VAL A 48 -15.08 -10.53 9.52
CA VAL A 48 -14.51 -9.43 8.73
C VAL A 48 -15.51 -9.04 7.65
N ALA A 49 -15.83 -7.74 7.58
CA ALA A 49 -16.70 -7.19 6.54
C ALA A 49 -16.20 -5.81 6.08
N PRO A 50 -16.50 -5.39 4.83
CA PRO A 50 -16.19 -4.03 4.37
C PRO A 50 -16.96 -2.98 5.17
N GLY A 51 -16.50 -1.71 5.10
CA GLY A 51 -17.21 -0.57 5.68
C GLY A 51 -16.86 -0.29 7.14
N GLY A 52 -15.69 -0.70 7.57
CA GLY A 52 -15.13 -0.31 8.86
C GLY A 52 -14.68 1.15 8.92
N ILE A 53 -14.22 1.55 10.09
CA ILE A 53 -13.75 2.90 10.39
C ILE A 53 -12.34 2.81 10.96
N ALA A 54 -11.46 3.70 10.50
CA ALA A 54 -10.12 3.86 11.05
C ALA A 54 -9.78 5.33 11.23
N SER A 55 -8.95 5.64 12.21
CA SER A 55 -8.61 7.01 12.59
C SER A 55 -7.11 7.23 12.76
N ALA A 56 -6.71 8.48 12.59
CA ALA A 56 -5.37 8.94 12.91
C ALA A 56 -5.39 10.37 13.45
N ARG A 57 -4.36 10.72 14.24
CA ARG A 57 -4.23 12.04 14.86
C ARG A 57 -3.03 12.81 14.35
N ALA A 58 -3.19 14.12 14.29
CA ALA A 58 -2.08 15.05 14.14
C ALA A 58 -1.41 15.34 15.50
N ASN A 59 -0.30 16.05 15.47
CA ASN A 59 0.47 16.38 16.68
C ASN A 59 -0.28 17.32 17.63
N ASP A 60 -1.24 18.08 17.12
CA ASP A 60 -2.12 18.95 17.93
C ASP A 60 -3.34 18.21 18.51
N ASN A 61 -3.39 16.87 18.36
CA ASN A 61 -4.49 16.00 18.71
C ASN A 61 -5.77 16.17 17.85
N SER A 62 -5.77 16.98 16.81
CA SER A 62 -6.84 16.91 15.81
C SER A 62 -6.86 15.52 15.17
N LYS A 63 -8.03 15.05 14.74
CA LYS A 63 -8.25 13.71 14.27
C LYS A 63 -8.91 13.70 12.89
N ILE A 64 -8.52 12.74 12.07
CA ILE A 64 -9.27 12.34 10.89
C ILE A 64 -9.74 10.89 11.05
N THR A 65 -10.96 10.63 10.62
CA THR A 65 -11.57 9.30 10.59
C THR A 65 -11.95 8.98 9.16
N LEU A 66 -11.57 7.80 8.69
CA LEU A 66 -11.80 7.35 7.32
C LEU A 66 -12.57 6.04 7.29
N THR A 67 -13.40 5.88 6.27
CA THR A 67 -13.85 4.59 5.74
C THR A 67 -13.24 4.40 4.36
N GLY A 68 -13.23 3.20 3.81
CA GLY A 68 -12.85 3.07 2.40
C GLY A 68 -12.39 1.69 1.98
N SER A 69 -12.34 1.54 0.67
CA SER A 69 -11.82 0.36 -0.01
C SER A 69 -11.39 0.72 -1.43
N GLY A 70 -10.69 -0.19 -2.08
CA GLY A 70 -10.31 -0.04 -3.48
C GLY A 70 -9.39 -1.13 -3.96
N THR A 71 -8.89 -0.97 -5.18
CA THR A 71 -8.01 -1.94 -5.83
C THR A 71 -6.83 -1.26 -6.48
N PHE A 72 -5.74 -2.00 -6.65
CA PHE A 72 -4.59 -1.57 -7.44
C PHE A 72 -3.86 -2.78 -8.03
N VAL A 73 -2.98 -2.52 -8.97
CA VAL A 73 -2.06 -3.51 -9.53
C VAL A 73 -0.63 -3.19 -9.09
N ALA A 74 0.02 -4.15 -8.46
CA ALA A 74 1.41 -4.03 -8.02
C ALA A 74 2.37 -4.68 -9.04
N PRO A 75 3.64 -4.23 -9.13
CA PRO A 75 4.25 -3.16 -8.37
C PRO A 75 3.73 -1.79 -8.77
N GLY A 76 3.57 -0.90 -7.78
CA GLY A 76 3.12 0.47 -8.00
C GLY A 76 4.27 1.47 -8.15
N GLY A 77 3.91 2.73 -8.49
CA GLY A 77 4.85 3.85 -8.53
C GLY A 77 5.47 4.15 -9.89
N GLY A 78 5.21 3.33 -10.93
CA GLY A 78 5.64 3.61 -12.30
C GLY A 78 4.65 4.49 -13.10
N PRO A 79 5.05 4.94 -14.31
CA PRO A 79 4.11 5.57 -15.24
C PRO A 79 2.95 4.62 -15.53
N GLY A 80 1.70 5.09 -15.39
CA GLY A 80 0.49 4.30 -15.64
C GLY A 80 -0.06 3.55 -14.42
N SER A 81 0.64 3.52 -13.27
CA SER A 81 0.12 2.90 -12.04
C SER A 81 -1.18 3.55 -11.54
N ASN A 82 -1.44 4.80 -11.90
CA ASN A 82 -2.68 5.50 -11.54
C ASN A 82 -3.91 4.95 -12.26
N ALA A 83 -3.76 4.48 -13.52
CA ALA A 83 -4.87 3.99 -14.32
C ALA A 83 -5.47 2.67 -13.79
N SER A 84 -4.71 1.89 -13.05
CA SER A 84 -5.12 0.63 -12.44
C SER A 84 -5.37 0.74 -10.93
N THR A 85 -5.42 1.97 -10.41
CA THR A 85 -5.67 2.24 -8.99
C THR A 85 -7.03 2.87 -8.84
N THR A 86 -7.88 2.26 -8.02
CA THR A 86 -9.24 2.71 -7.75
C THR A 86 -9.49 2.78 -6.25
N GLY A 87 -10.58 3.39 -5.87
CA GLY A 87 -11.07 3.36 -4.51
C GLY A 87 -11.40 4.75 -3.96
N GLY A 88 -11.80 4.74 -2.72
CA GLY A 88 -12.21 5.93 -1.98
C GLY A 88 -13.05 5.56 -0.78
N GLY A 89 -13.64 6.57 -0.18
CA GLY A 89 -14.47 6.41 1.00
C GLY A 89 -14.96 7.74 1.54
N THR A 90 -15.28 7.76 2.81
CA THR A 90 -15.68 8.98 3.51
C THR A 90 -14.59 9.44 4.47
N TRP A 91 -14.60 10.72 4.79
CA TRP A 91 -13.76 11.30 5.84
C TRP A 91 -14.58 12.19 6.78
N VAL A 92 -14.14 12.23 8.03
CA VAL A 92 -14.60 13.17 9.04
C VAL A 92 -13.40 13.71 9.79
N ALA A 93 -13.27 15.03 9.88
CA ALA A 93 -12.22 15.69 10.65
C ALA A 93 -12.78 16.27 11.95
N PHE A 94 -11.94 16.24 12.98
CA PHE A 94 -12.23 16.76 14.31
C PHE A 94 -11.06 17.62 14.80
N ASN A 95 -11.33 18.68 15.52
CA ASN A 95 -10.31 19.44 16.23
C ASN A 95 -9.80 18.66 17.47
N SER A 96 -8.82 19.23 18.17
CA SER A 96 -8.24 18.64 19.38
C SER A 96 -9.23 18.46 20.55
N SER A 97 -10.34 19.20 20.56
CA SER A 97 -11.42 19.04 21.55
C SER A 97 -12.48 18.00 21.14
N GLY A 98 -12.31 17.34 19.99
CA GLY A 98 -13.24 16.34 19.48
C GLY A 98 -14.46 16.92 18.76
N THR A 99 -14.49 18.21 18.51
CA THR A 99 -15.56 18.84 17.72
C THR A 99 -15.33 18.58 16.23
N LYS A 100 -16.37 18.11 15.53
CA LYS A 100 -16.32 17.91 14.08
C LYS A 100 -16.10 19.23 13.36
N THR A 101 -15.09 19.27 12.48
CA THR A 101 -14.69 20.45 11.70
C THR A 101 -15.02 20.32 10.21
N GLY A 102 -15.19 19.09 9.72
CA GLY A 102 -15.55 18.84 8.33
C GLY A 102 -15.84 17.38 8.06
N SER A 103 -16.43 17.10 6.91
CA SER A 103 -16.66 15.74 6.42
C SER A 103 -16.96 15.75 4.92
N GLY A 104 -16.76 14.62 4.29
CA GLY A 104 -17.05 14.42 2.87
C GLY A 104 -16.61 13.05 2.40
N THR A 105 -16.38 12.95 1.10
CA THR A 105 -15.81 11.78 0.45
C THR A 105 -14.38 12.04 0.00
N TYR A 106 -13.64 11.00 -0.27
CA TYR A 106 -12.36 11.09 -0.98
C TYR A 106 -12.28 10.01 -2.07
N GLU A 107 -11.50 10.28 -3.07
CA GLU A 107 -11.18 9.35 -4.14
C GLU A 107 -9.65 9.08 -4.18
N VAL A 108 -9.30 7.85 -4.51
CA VAL A 108 -7.90 7.47 -4.75
C VAL A 108 -7.51 7.88 -6.17
N THR A 109 -6.46 8.68 -6.27
CA THR A 109 -5.96 9.21 -7.55
C THR A 109 -4.68 8.53 -8.01
N GLY A 110 -4.09 7.66 -7.21
CA GLY A 110 -2.93 6.89 -7.61
C GLY A 110 -2.24 6.13 -6.49
N LEU A 111 -1.49 5.11 -6.91
CA LEU A 111 -0.63 4.31 -6.06
C LEU A 111 0.76 4.95 -5.97
N VAL A 112 1.28 5.12 -4.76
CA VAL A 112 2.66 5.57 -4.51
C VAL A 112 3.56 4.37 -4.22
N ARG A 113 3.12 3.48 -3.32
CA ARG A 113 3.90 2.34 -2.86
C ARG A 113 2.99 1.21 -2.40
N TRP A 114 3.44 -0.02 -2.62
CA TRP A 114 2.90 -1.24 -2.02
C TRP A 114 4.03 -2.11 -1.52
N GLU A 115 3.88 -2.64 -0.31
CA GLU A 115 4.76 -3.64 0.29
C GLU A 115 3.90 -4.70 0.95
N GLN A 116 3.96 -5.91 0.43
CA GLN A 116 3.34 -7.05 1.07
C GLN A 116 4.16 -7.46 2.30
N ALA A 117 3.52 -7.64 3.43
CA ALA A 117 4.18 -8.08 4.65
C ALA A 117 3.96 -9.58 4.88
N PRO A 118 4.95 -10.29 5.45
CA PRO A 118 4.74 -11.64 5.92
C PRO A 118 3.74 -11.64 7.09
N GLY A 119 3.07 -12.74 7.31
CA GLY A 119 2.16 -12.90 8.43
C GLY A 119 1.11 -13.96 8.15
N THR A 120 0.45 -14.39 9.20
CA THR A 120 -0.64 -15.38 9.13
C THR A 120 -1.94 -14.70 9.49
N PRO A 121 -2.94 -14.71 8.61
CA PRO A 121 -4.28 -14.21 8.91
C PRO A 121 -4.85 -14.87 10.16
N PRO A 122 -5.56 -14.14 11.02
CA PRO A 122 -6.25 -14.73 12.15
C PRO A 122 -7.37 -15.67 11.67
N PRO A 123 -7.79 -16.66 12.48
CA PRO A 123 -8.90 -17.56 12.15
C PRO A 123 -10.25 -16.84 12.32
N VAL A 124 -10.61 -16.02 11.34
CA VAL A 124 -11.86 -15.25 11.29
C VAL A 124 -12.67 -15.64 10.06
N VAL A 125 -13.97 -15.36 10.06
CA VAL A 125 -14.81 -15.48 8.87
C VAL A 125 -14.63 -14.22 8.04
N ASP A 126 -13.96 -14.35 6.92
CA ASP A 126 -13.79 -13.26 5.96
C ASP A 126 -14.95 -13.29 4.96
N THR A 127 -15.70 -12.20 4.88
CA THR A 127 -16.82 -12.03 3.93
C THR A 127 -16.43 -11.23 2.70
N ILE A 128 -15.14 -10.82 2.60
CA ILE A 128 -14.60 -10.12 1.45
C ILE A 128 -13.99 -11.16 0.51
N ASP A 129 -14.80 -11.70 -0.39
CA ASP A 129 -14.37 -12.73 -1.33
C ASP A 129 -13.58 -12.14 -2.50
N ASP A 130 -12.30 -11.80 -2.26
CA ASP A 130 -11.45 -11.17 -3.28
C ASP A 130 -9.97 -11.62 -3.24
N GLY A 131 -9.73 -12.90 -3.05
CA GLY A 131 -8.37 -13.48 -3.00
C GLY A 131 -7.93 -13.89 -1.60
N GLN A 132 -6.62 -13.99 -1.40
CA GLN A 132 -6.06 -14.39 -0.11
C GLN A 132 -5.81 -13.17 0.78
N ALA A 133 -6.29 -13.21 2.02
CA ALA A 133 -6.00 -12.18 3.02
C ALA A 133 -4.50 -12.07 3.26
N SER A 134 -3.98 -10.85 3.27
CA SER A 134 -2.56 -10.54 3.38
C SER A 134 -2.34 -9.33 4.28
N GLY A 135 -1.25 -9.35 5.03
CA GLY A 135 -0.69 -8.16 5.65
C GLY A 135 0.07 -7.31 4.63
N GLY A 136 0.28 -6.04 4.96
CA GLY A 136 1.04 -5.15 4.09
C GLY A 136 0.86 -3.67 4.42
N LEU A 137 1.45 -2.85 3.56
CA LEU A 137 1.34 -1.40 3.61
C LEU A 137 1.17 -0.83 2.21
N VAL A 138 0.11 -0.04 2.01
CA VAL A 138 -0.10 0.73 0.79
C VAL A 138 -0.07 2.22 1.09
N VAL A 139 0.53 2.99 0.19
CA VAL A 139 0.53 4.46 0.19
C VAL A 139 -0.21 4.95 -1.05
N LEU A 140 -1.29 5.68 -0.83
CA LEU A 140 -2.23 6.14 -1.85
C LEU A 140 -2.29 7.66 -1.91
N ARG A 141 -2.26 8.23 -3.12
CA ARG A 141 -2.65 9.63 -3.31
C ARG A 141 -4.16 9.74 -3.32
N VAL A 142 -4.68 10.77 -2.67
CA VAL A 142 -6.13 10.99 -2.59
C VAL A 142 -6.47 12.45 -2.89
N LEU A 143 -7.70 12.63 -3.39
CA LEU A 143 -8.35 13.92 -3.55
C LEU A 143 -9.63 13.92 -2.68
N TYR A 144 -9.70 14.84 -1.76
CA TYR A 144 -10.87 15.03 -0.90
C TYR A 144 -11.93 15.88 -1.62
N SER A 145 -13.19 15.65 -1.30
CA SER A 145 -14.33 16.32 -1.96
C SER A 145 -14.41 17.83 -1.76
N ASP A 146 -13.67 18.36 -0.81
CA ASP A 146 -13.49 19.81 -0.61
C ASP A 146 -12.33 20.41 -1.44
N GLY A 147 -11.70 19.60 -2.31
CA GLY A 147 -10.62 20.01 -3.20
C GLY A 147 -9.22 19.85 -2.62
N GLU A 148 -9.08 19.54 -1.33
CA GLU A 148 -7.78 19.27 -0.75
C GLU A 148 -7.18 17.95 -1.23
N ARG A 149 -5.87 17.90 -1.29
CA ARG A 149 -5.09 16.70 -1.66
C ARG A 149 -4.39 16.14 -0.45
N GLY A 150 -4.08 14.85 -0.50
CA GLY A 150 -3.33 14.22 0.57
C GLY A 150 -2.86 12.81 0.22
N ILE A 151 -2.40 12.15 1.25
CA ILE A 151 -1.96 10.76 1.24
C ILE A 151 -2.81 9.99 2.25
N VAL A 152 -3.18 8.77 1.91
CA VAL A 152 -3.69 7.78 2.85
C VAL A 152 -2.74 6.60 2.84
N VAL A 153 -2.27 6.22 4.01
CA VAL A 153 -1.53 4.97 4.23
C VAL A 153 -2.48 3.99 4.89
N VAL A 154 -2.66 2.85 4.28
CA VAL A 154 -3.40 1.71 4.87
C VAL A 154 -2.39 0.63 5.20
N SER A 155 -2.44 0.09 6.40
CA SER A 155 -1.48 -0.88 6.89
C SER A 155 -2.17 -1.97 7.69
N CYS A 156 -1.88 -3.23 7.34
CA CYS A 156 -2.45 -4.40 7.97
C CYS A 156 -1.37 -5.26 8.62
N HIS A 157 -1.54 -5.55 9.91
CA HIS A 157 -0.61 -6.31 10.72
C HIS A 157 -1.22 -7.64 11.17
N PHE A 158 -0.67 -8.74 10.69
CA PHE A 158 -1.02 -10.10 11.12
C PHE A 158 0.01 -10.68 12.09
N VAL A 159 -0.30 -11.82 12.67
CA VAL A 159 0.66 -12.56 13.50
C VAL A 159 1.89 -12.93 12.67
N GLY A 160 3.08 -12.55 13.14
CA GLY A 160 4.35 -12.76 12.43
C GLY A 160 4.75 -11.62 11.49
N THR A 161 3.91 -10.60 11.32
CA THR A 161 4.31 -9.35 10.66
C THR A 161 5.32 -8.59 11.54
N PRO A 162 6.37 -7.96 10.97
CA PRO A 162 7.28 -7.12 11.74
C PRO A 162 6.57 -6.01 12.49
N ASN A 163 6.97 -5.71 13.73
CA ASN A 163 6.35 -4.69 14.58
C ASN A 163 6.42 -3.26 13.98
N SER A 164 7.26 -3.03 12.98
CA SER A 164 7.32 -1.77 12.22
C SER A 164 6.14 -1.57 11.26
N VAL A 165 5.43 -2.65 10.91
CA VAL A 165 4.17 -2.57 10.16
C VAL A 165 3.05 -2.39 11.17
N PHE A 166 2.36 -1.26 11.12
CA PHE A 166 1.27 -0.98 12.04
C PHE A 166 -0.07 -1.54 11.55
N GLU A 167 -1.07 -1.55 12.40
CA GLU A 167 -2.46 -1.84 12.04
C GLU A 167 -3.25 -0.52 11.97
N GLY A 168 -4.08 -0.33 10.92
CA GLY A 168 -4.91 0.84 10.76
C GLY A 168 -4.45 1.78 9.65
N ILE A 169 -4.62 3.07 9.86
CA ILE A 169 -4.31 4.11 8.87
C ILE A 169 -3.42 5.22 9.43
N THR A 170 -2.76 5.94 8.52
CA THR A 170 -2.36 7.34 8.68
C THR A 170 -2.77 8.13 7.46
N ALA A 171 -2.87 9.46 7.57
CA ALA A 171 -3.32 10.30 6.46
C ALA A 171 -2.70 11.69 6.51
N SER A 172 -2.71 12.37 5.36
CA SER A 172 -2.60 13.82 5.31
C SER A 172 -3.79 14.42 4.56
N LYS A 173 -4.19 15.63 4.91
CA LYS A 173 -5.23 16.40 4.24
C LYS A 173 -4.84 17.88 4.22
N GLY A 174 -4.60 18.43 3.04
CA GLY A 174 -4.07 19.78 2.91
C GLY A 174 -2.73 19.92 3.64
N PHE A 175 -2.69 20.79 4.64
CA PHE A 175 -1.50 21.05 5.47
C PHE A 175 -1.45 20.25 6.77
N VAL A 176 -2.42 19.38 7.02
CA VAL A 176 -2.50 18.60 8.27
C VAL A 176 -2.01 17.18 8.03
N ASP A 177 -1.04 16.77 8.83
CA ASP A 177 -0.50 15.41 8.84
C ASP A 177 -1.01 14.65 10.07
N TYR A 178 -1.86 13.68 9.83
CA TYR A 178 -2.41 12.75 10.84
C TYR A 178 -1.56 11.49 10.88
N TRP A 179 -0.35 11.58 11.46
CA TRP A 179 0.64 10.49 11.43
C TRP A 179 0.65 9.61 12.68
N ASN A 180 -0.11 10.00 13.70
CA ASN A 180 -0.26 9.20 14.89
C ASN A 180 -1.48 8.31 14.74
N ARG A 181 -1.26 7.02 14.42
CA ARG A 181 -2.33 6.04 14.34
C ARG A 181 -3.07 5.91 15.65
N GLU A 182 -4.36 5.64 15.60
CA GLU A 182 -5.12 5.23 16.78
C GLU A 182 -5.16 3.70 16.89
N GLY A 183 -5.32 3.20 18.10
CA GLY A 183 -5.58 1.79 18.32
C GLY A 183 -7.07 1.47 18.15
N PRO A 184 -7.41 0.18 17.93
CA PRO A 184 -8.81 -0.22 17.79
C PRO A 184 -9.66 0.17 18.99
N ALA A 185 -10.79 0.82 18.73
CA ALA A 185 -11.81 1.16 19.72
C ALA A 185 -13.08 0.37 19.41
N PRO A 186 -13.48 -0.58 20.25
CA PRO A 186 -14.62 -1.45 19.98
C PRO A 186 -15.92 -0.65 19.77
N GLY A 187 -16.63 -0.97 18.69
CA GLY A 187 -17.97 -0.48 18.41
C GLY A 187 -18.07 0.90 17.77
N VAL A 188 -16.97 1.68 17.71
CA VAL A 188 -16.97 3.03 17.13
C VAL A 188 -15.90 3.19 16.07
N ASP A 189 -14.71 2.70 16.36
CA ASP A 189 -13.52 2.87 15.55
C ASP A 189 -12.67 1.61 15.73
N ALA A 190 -12.76 0.70 14.78
CA ALA A 190 -12.08 -0.58 14.88
C ALA A 190 -10.59 -0.47 14.50
N ASP A 191 -10.21 0.56 13.74
CA ASP A 191 -8.87 0.74 13.18
C ASP A 191 -8.29 -0.56 12.57
N ARG A 192 -9.13 -1.33 11.87
CA ARG A 192 -8.76 -2.59 11.23
C ARG A 192 -8.75 -2.46 9.72
N THR A 193 -7.77 -3.11 9.14
CA THR A 193 -7.60 -3.13 7.69
C THR A 193 -7.27 -4.54 7.21
N VAL A 194 -7.45 -4.79 5.92
CA VAL A 194 -7.03 -6.03 5.28
C VAL A 194 -6.66 -5.77 3.83
N PHE A 195 -5.76 -6.58 3.31
CA PHE A 195 -5.49 -6.70 1.88
C PHE A 195 -5.90 -8.09 1.41
N HIS A 196 -6.39 -8.16 0.17
CA HIS A 196 -6.61 -9.41 -0.54
C HIS A 196 -5.77 -9.40 -1.81
N VAL A 197 -4.96 -10.44 -1.99
CA VAL A 197 -4.00 -10.57 -3.10
C VAL A 197 -4.39 -11.75 -3.98
N ARG A 198 -4.41 -11.52 -5.31
CA ARG A 198 -4.67 -12.53 -6.35
C ARG A 198 -3.85 -12.29 -7.61
#